data_ba0d3f6f0d5ff2e59c85dadf701d35c5
#
_entry.id   ba0d3f6f0d5ff2e59c85dadf701d35c5
#
_cell.length_a   1.000
_cell.length_b   1.000
_cell.length_c   1.000
_cell.angle_alpha   90.00
_cell.angle_beta   90.00
_cell.angle_gamma   90.00
#
_symmetry.space_group_name_H-M   'P 1'
#
loop_
_entity.id
_entity.type
_entity.pdbx_description
1 polymer ?
#
loop_
_entity_poly.entity_id
_entity_poly.type
_entity_poly.pdbx_seq_one_letter_code
_entity_poly.pdbx_strand_id
1 'polypeptide(L)'
;MTYEFDAKLPIRDRQNLTLVRHTKQQMQLWVQRLPVNPLECGKELYQVLTELTTLNIEAELRLELLSVLQMPVYTLIAALEKFYLQQPLLLAIQGKRTLVLAQTLRQNLAINYKIIAVETTEKLKGKMGFLDFGRKAGQSLAATAIQHYILQAQRILLDKYRQYELAPVSLWYDIHNLARLAELHGLLDQTVLKTAYETSNYTVRQAYLATILLASSQVNKLRANELDLVYQYSLFWSQYLRIDNNTAGSLLVCNRDDQSPLYHHRAVTAYDSWYIHASNFADYLRQDLSQTAIKLPPHLQRHLLATWSSAKDRMFVRRPINKAILLSVGMSAAHYYVSGQVQFKTVAQGEEKIQEIEQPKHLFGLEEDKVPEEPIDAWQICYGSVAGIDEEEKELPKVPTMTYMPYRVKAVNRSPGGLKLVWTEPPPSSLRVGEVIGISEDRDKGWGVGVLHWIQQKSDKTIEIGIELLAAQPNACGVCLLKNNKPASDYMRGFLIPEMPSVEQPATLMTLNAGLTVGSVVRVSQYGETVDIHLTKLVLSTQSLSQFEFEPVHKTDDGFDPMASLWRKLEV
;
A
#
# COMPACT_ATOMS: atom_id res chain seq x y z
N MET A 1 -28.61 16.54 21.61
CA MET A 1 -28.87 15.27 20.89
C MET A 1 -28.17 14.16 21.67
N THR A 2 -28.89 13.11 21.99
CA THR A 2 -28.30 11.90 22.61
C THR A 2 -27.40 11.22 21.58
N TYR A 3 -26.15 11.01 21.93
CA TYR A 3 -25.21 10.22 21.11
C TYR A 3 -25.71 8.77 21.04
N GLU A 4 -26.02 8.29 19.85
CA GLU A 4 -26.45 6.91 19.61
C GLU A 4 -25.43 6.21 18.71
N PHE A 5 -24.87 5.12 19.20
CA PHE A 5 -23.93 4.27 18.47
C PHE A 5 -24.54 2.87 18.31
N ASP A 6 -24.99 2.54 17.11
CA ASP A 6 -25.41 1.17 16.76
C ASP A 6 -24.17 0.28 16.55
N ALA A 7 -23.73 -0.33 17.63
CA ALA A 7 -22.48 -1.09 17.65
C ALA A 7 -22.55 -2.44 16.93
N LYS A 8 -23.74 -2.94 16.57
CA LYS A 8 -23.97 -4.25 15.92
C LYS A 8 -23.13 -5.36 16.55
N LEU A 9 -23.34 -5.61 17.85
CA LEU A 9 -22.63 -6.66 18.58
C LEU A 9 -23.22 -8.04 18.28
N PRO A 10 -22.41 -9.13 18.29
CA PRO A 10 -22.91 -10.48 18.19
C PRO A 10 -23.80 -10.84 19.42
N ILE A 11 -24.78 -11.74 19.19
CA ILE A 11 -25.61 -12.29 20.26
C ILE A 11 -24.72 -13.15 21.17
N ARG A 12 -24.80 -12.95 22.49
CA ARG A 12 -23.96 -13.63 23.49
C ARG A 12 -24.81 -14.60 24.30
N ASP A 13 -25.03 -15.75 23.74
CA ASP A 13 -25.85 -16.82 24.33
C ASP A 13 -25.02 -18.05 24.75
N ARG A 14 -23.75 -18.12 24.35
CA ARG A 14 -22.84 -19.21 24.71
C ARG A 14 -22.43 -19.11 26.18
N GLN A 15 -22.44 -20.26 26.87
CA GLN A 15 -22.05 -20.31 28.28
C GLN A 15 -20.63 -20.84 28.52
N ASN A 16 -20.07 -21.62 27.60
CA ASN A 16 -18.76 -22.24 27.74
C ASN A 16 -17.99 -22.25 26.41
N LEU A 17 -16.67 -22.22 26.49
CA LEU A 17 -15.78 -22.53 25.37
C LEU A 17 -15.66 -24.05 25.22
N THR A 18 -15.49 -24.53 23.99
CA THR A 18 -15.41 -25.97 23.70
C THR A 18 -14.07 -26.58 24.13
N LEU A 19 -12.96 -25.90 23.86
CA LEU A 19 -11.60 -26.44 24.01
C LEU A 19 -10.98 -26.14 25.37
N VAL A 20 -11.43 -25.13 26.07
CA VAL A 20 -10.80 -24.65 27.32
C VAL A 20 -11.85 -24.03 28.25
N ARG A 21 -11.66 -24.14 29.56
CA ARG A 21 -12.50 -23.40 30.52
C ARG A 21 -12.14 -21.92 30.48
N HIS A 22 -13.16 -21.04 30.51
CA HIS A 22 -13.01 -19.59 30.39
C HIS A 22 -12.54 -18.92 31.71
N THR A 23 -11.46 -19.43 32.31
CA THR A 23 -10.73 -18.77 33.39
C THR A 23 -9.31 -18.45 32.94
N LYS A 24 -8.72 -17.36 33.45
CA LYS A 24 -7.38 -16.92 33.09
C LYS A 24 -6.34 -18.04 33.24
N GLN A 25 -6.36 -18.73 34.38
CA GLN A 25 -5.42 -19.81 34.67
C GLN A 25 -5.55 -21.00 33.68
N GLN A 26 -6.77 -21.43 33.39
CA GLN A 26 -6.99 -22.53 32.44
C GLN A 26 -6.60 -22.12 31.01
N MET A 27 -6.90 -20.89 30.63
CA MET A 27 -6.48 -20.34 29.33
C MET A 27 -4.95 -20.30 29.20
N GLN A 28 -4.22 -19.89 30.25
CA GLN A 28 -2.75 -19.90 30.27
C GLN A 28 -2.19 -21.32 30.10
N LEU A 29 -2.74 -22.31 30.83
CA LEU A 29 -2.33 -23.70 30.72
C LEU A 29 -2.63 -24.28 29.33
N TRP A 30 -3.76 -23.93 28.73
CA TRP A 30 -4.13 -24.35 27.39
C TRP A 30 -3.20 -23.75 26.34
N VAL A 31 -2.90 -22.46 26.42
CA VAL A 31 -1.96 -21.77 25.50
C VAL A 31 -0.57 -22.44 25.52
N GLN A 32 -0.09 -22.89 26.69
CA GLN A 32 1.20 -23.62 26.79
C GLN A 32 1.20 -24.99 26.10
N ARG A 33 0.01 -25.55 25.81
CA ARG A 33 -0.18 -26.85 25.18
C ARG A 33 -0.58 -26.75 23.70
N LEU A 34 -0.69 -25.53 23.16
CA LEU A 34 -1.04 -25.34 21.76
C LEU A 34 -0.05 -26.11 20.85
N PRO A 35 -0.54 -26.73 19.78
CA PRO A 35 0.29 -27.43 18.81
C PRO A 35 1.38 -26.52 18.25
N VAL A 36 2.57 -27.08 18.03
CA VAL A 36 3.69 -26.37 17.36
C VAL A 36 3.40 -26.19 15.88
N ASN A 37 2.64 -27.10 15.27
CA ASN A 37 2.22 -26.99 13.88
C ASN A 37 1.28 -25.77 13.71
N PRO A 38 1.63 -24.79 12.86
CA PRO A 38 0.83 -23.58 12.67
C PRO A 38 -0.62 -23.84 12.23
N LEU A 39 -0.88 -24.93 11.50
CA LEU A 39 -2.22 -25.27 11.04
C LEU A 39 -3.11 -25.72 12.20
N GLU A 40 -2.62 -26.63 13.02
CA GLU A 40 -3.38 -27.14 14.17
C GLU A 40 -3.54 -26.05 15.24
N CYS A 41 -2.48 -25.31 15.53
CA CYS A 41 -2.53 -24.14 16.39
C CYS A 41 -3.57 -23.11 15.90
N GLY A 42 -3.58 -22.85 14.58
CA GLY A 42 -4.53 -21.95 13.94
C GLY A 42 -5.97 -22.39 14.11
N LYS A 43 -6.26 -23.68 13.97
CA LYS A 43 -7.59 -24.24 14.16
C LYS A 43 -8.10 -24.01 15.58
N GLU A 44 -7.27 -24.31 16.57
CA GLU A 44 -7.66 -24.16 17.97
C GLU A 44 -7.85 -22.68 18.36
N LEU A 45 -6.92 -21.80 17.96
CA LEU A 45 -7.03 -20.36 18.23
C LEU A 45 -8.22 -19.71 17.52
N TYR A 46 -8.46 -20.07 16.25
CA TYR A 46 -9.63 -19.60 15.50
C TYR A 46 -10.93 -20.00 16.19
N GLN A 47 -11.06 -21.27 16.60
CA GLN A 47 -12.25 -21.76 17.28
C GLN A 47 -12.49 -21.02 18.59
N VAL A 48 -11.46 -20.92 19.46
CA VAL A 48 -11.60 -20.26 20.77
C VAL A 48 -11.93 -18.77 20.61
N LEU A 49 -11.26 -18.05 19.69
CA LEU A 49 -11.55 -16.64 19.45
C LEU A 49 -12.96 -16.41 18.88
N THR A 50 -13.41 -17.27 17.98
CA THR A 50 -14.76 -17.19 17.42
C THR A 50 -15.81 -17.45 18.49
N GLU A 51 -15.66 -18.50 19.29
CA GLU A 51 -16.55 -18.81 20.41
C GLU A 51 -16.56 -17.70 21.47
N LEU A 52 -15.43 -17.06 21.71
CA LEU A 52 -15.29 -15.96 22.66
C LEU A 52 -16.15 -14.75 22.26
N THR A 53 -16.38 -14.50 20.96
CA THR A 53 -17.24 -13.38 20.52
C THR A 53 -18.70 -13.54 20.95
N THR A 54 -19.17 -14.79 21.12
CA THR A 54 -20.55 -15.13 21.51
C THR A 54 -20.66 -15.58 22.96
N LEU A 55 -19.54 -15.65 23.71
CA LEU A 55 -19.52 -16.10 25.10
C LEU A 55 -20.13 -15.03 26.03
N ASN A 56 -21.04 -15.44 26.91
CA ASN A 56 -21.65 -14.55 27.89
C ASN A 56 -20.82 -14.48 29.19
N ILE A 57 -19.92 -13.53 29.26
CA ILE A 57 -19.03 -13.26 30.41
C ILE A 57 -18.86 -11.75 30.63
N GLU A 58 -18.48 -11.36 31.84
CA GLU A 58 -18.20 -9.97 32.18
C GLU A 58 -17.01 -9.41 31.39
N ALA A 59 -17.03 -8.09 31.17
CA ALA A 59 -16.04 -7.38 30.34
C ALA A 59 -14.62 -7.52 30.90
N GLU A 60 -14.44 -7.51 32.22
CA GLU A 60 -13.16 -7.67 32.90
C GLU A 60 -12.55 -9.05 32.63
N LEU A 61 -13.34 -10.12 32.78
CA LEU A 61 -12.87 -11.47 32.48
C LEU A 61 -12.54 -11.62 30.99
N ARG A 62 -13.36 -11.05 30.10
CA ARG A 62 -13.08 -11.06 28.66
C ARG A 62 -11.73 -10.42 28.35
N LEU A 63 -11.41 -9.26 28.95
CA LEU A 63 -10.11 -8.62 28.76
C LEU A 63 -8.96 -9.48 29.30
N GLU A 64 -9.14 -10.13 30.45
CA GLU A 64 -8.13 -11.05 30.99
C GLU A 64 -7.83 -12.23 30.05
N LEU A 65 -8.88 -12.85 29.46
CA LEU A 65 -8.72 -13.93 28.50
C LEU A 65 -8.03 -13.44 27.21
N LEU A 66 -8.40 -12.26 26.69
CA LEU A 66 -7.75 -11.65 25.55
C LEU A 66 -6.28 -11.36 25.80
N SER A 67 -5.91 -10.90 26.99
CA SER A 67 -4.51 -10.65 27.35
C SER A 67 -3.63 -11.90 27.27
N VAL A 68 -4.21 -13.08 27.50
CA VAL A 68 -3.52 -14.38 27.36
C VAL A 68 -3.46 -14.82 25.89
N LEU A 69 -4.54 -14.61 25.13
CA LEU A 69 -4.66 -15.05 23.72
C LEU A 69 -3.89 -14.18 22.74
N GLN A 70 -3.65 -12.91 23.06
CA GLN A 70 -3.08 -11.93 22.15
C GLN A 70 -1.75 -12.38 21.54
N MET A 71 -0.84 -12.92 22.35
CA MET A 71 0.48 -13.36 21.90
C MET A 71 0.45 -14.55 20.94
N PRO A 72 -0.17 -15.67 21.33
CA PRO A 72 -0.30 -16.81 20.43
C PRO A 72 -0.90 -16.41 19.07
N VAL A 73 -1.92 -15.54 19.09
CA VAL A 73 -2.57 -15.05 17.88
C VAL A 73 -1.60 -14.22 17.03
N TYR A 74 -0.84 -13.31 17.63
CA TYR A 74 0.13 -12.50 16.88
C TYR A 74 1.26 -13.34 16.32
N THR A 75 1.75 -14.32 17.07
CA THR A 75 2.78 -15.25 16.62
C THR A 75 2.30 -16.08 15.42
N LEU A 76 1.06 -16.58 15.50
CA LEU A 76 0.45 -17.30 14.39
C LEU A 76 0.29 -16.41 13.15
N ILE A 77 -0.26 -15.19 13.33
CA ILE A 77 -0.44 -14.25 12.21
C ILE A 77 0.91 -13.93 11.56
N ALA A 78 1.97 -13.68 12.34
CA ALA A 78 3.31 -13.45 11.81
C ALA A 78 3.86 -14.65 11.02
N ALA A 79 3.52 -15.88 11.41
CA ALA A 79 3.85 -17.07 10.64
C ALA A 79 3.05 -17.16 9.32
N LEU A 80 1.76 -16.77 9.33
CA LEU A 80 0.89 -16.75 8.15
C LEU A 80 1.29 -15.64 7.17
N GLU A 81 1.77 -14.50 7.65
CA GLU A 81 2.20 -13.36 6.83
C GLU A 81 3.28 -13.73 5.81
N LYS A 82 4.11 -14.73 6.08
CA LYS A 82 5.14 -15.23 5.17
C LYS A 82 4.58 -15.78 3.85
N PHE A 83 3.32 -16.19 3.83
CA PHE A 83 2.67 -16.77 2.65
C PHE A 83 1.97 -15.75 1.76
N TYR A 84 1.75 -14.52 2.22
CA TYR A 84 1.06 -13.50 1.43
C TYR A 84 1.77 -12.14 1.39
N LEU A 85 2.74 -11.87 2.25
CA LEU A 85 3.57 -10.68 2.12
C LEU A 85 4.64 -10.87 1.04
N GLN A 86 4.96 -9.81 0.33
CA GLN A 86 5.96 -9.77 -0.75
C GLN A 86 5.63 -10.70 -1.94
N GLN A 87 4.40 -11.15 -2.04
CA GLN A 87 3.89 -11.94 -3.16
C GLN A 87 3.43 -11.03 -4.31
N PRO A 88 3.23 -11.58 -5.52
CA PRO A 88 2.57 -10.86 -6.62
C PRO A 88 1.22 -10.27 -6.21
N LEU A 89 0.77 -9.23 -6.93
CA LEU A 89 -0.50 -8.54 -6.65
C LEU A 89 -1.70 -9.49 -6.55
N LEU A 90 -1.78 -10.48 -7.43
CA LEU A 90 -2.74 -11.56 -7.31
C LEU A 90 -2.10 -12.72 -6.54
N LEU A 91 -2.54 -12.90 -5.31
CA LEU A 91 -2.08 -13.99 -4.46
C LEU A 91 -2.51 -15.35 -5.04
N ALA A 92 -1.61 -16.33 -4.95
CA ALA A 92 -1.94 -17.74 -5.15
C ALA A 92 -3.00 -18.20 -4.12
N ILE A 93 -3.68 -19.31 -4.39
CA ILE A 93 -4.76 -19.83 -3.53
C ILE A 93 -4.32 -19.96 -2.07
N GLN A 94 -3.14 -20.51 -1.83
CA GLN A 94 -2.58 -20.65 -0.48
C GLN A 94 -2.39 -19.28 0.21
N GLY A 95 -1.83 -18.29 -0.48
CA GLY A 95 -1.66 -16.94 0.05
C GLY A 95 -3.00 -16.27 0.38
N LYS A 96 -4.03 -16.46 -0.47
CA LYS A 96 -5.39 -15.95 -0.19
C LYS A 96 -6.00 -16.59 1.06
N ARG A 97 -5.91 -17.90 1.20
CA ARG A 97 -6.43 -18.64 2.36
C ARG A 97 -5.77 -18.19 3.66
N THR A 98 -4.44 -18.08 3.68
CA THR A 98 -3.70 -17.63 4.86
C THR A 98 -3.98 -16.16 5.20
N LEU A 99 -4.16 -15.29 4.20
CA LEU A 99 -4.58 -13.89 4.41
C LEU A 99 -5.97 -13.82 5.06
N VAL A 100 -6.95 -14.58 4.54
CA VAL A 100 -8.31 -14.63 5.11
C VAL A 100 -8.29 -15.10 6.55
N LEU A 101 -7.53 -16.15 6.88
CA LEU A 101 -7.40 -16.62 8.26
C LEU A 101 -6.78 -15.54 9.17
N ALA A 102 -5.68 -14.91 8.75
CA ALA A 102 -5.04 -13.84 9.52
C ALA A 102 -6.00 -12.66 9.77
N GLN A 103 -6.75 -12.25 8.74
CA GLN A 103 -7.76 -11.19 8.85
C GLN A 103 -8.89 -11.59 9.81
N THR A 104 -9.39 -12.83 9.75
CA THR A 104 -10.46 -13.30 10.63
C THR A 104 -10.01 -13.36 12.10
N LEU A 105 -8.77 -13.81 12.36
CA LEU A 105 -8.20 -13.79 13.71
C LEU A 105 -8.13 -12.35 14.28
N ARG A 106 -7.69 -11.37 13.47
CA ARG A 106 -7.67 -9.95 13.86
C ARG A 106 -9.09 -9.40 14.07
N GLN A 107 -10.04 -9.75 13.20
CA GLN A 107 -11.44 -9.34 13.34
C GLN A 107 -12.06 -9.88 14.63
N ASN A 108 -11.84 -11.15 14.98
CA ASN A 108 -12.34 -11.74 16.20
C ASN A 108 -11.74 -11.07 17.45
N LEU A 109 -10.44 -10.70 17.43
CA LEU A 109 -9.85 -9.88 18.49
C LEU A 109 -10.55 -8.51 18.58
N ALA A 110 -10.73 -7.82 17.45
CA ALA A 110 -11.39 -6.51 17.40
C ALA A 110 -12.81 -6.57 17.94
N ILE A 111 -13.63 -7.56 17.50
CA ILE A 111 -15.00 -7.74 17.97
C ILE A 111 -15.05 -7.91 19.50
N ASN A 112 -14.15 -8.71 20.07
CA ASN A 112 -14.09 -8.90 21.53
C ASN A 112 -13.75 -7.60 22.27
N TYR A 113 -12.81 -6.78 21.77
CA TYR A 113 -12.52 -5.47 22.33
C TYR A 113 -13.70 -4.50 22.16
N LYS A 114 -14.42 -4.54 21.03
CA LYS A 114 -15.62 -3.74 20.80
C LYS A 114 -16.73 -4.09 21.82
N ILE A 115 -16.94 -5.38 22.13
CA ILE A 115 -17.88 -5.82 23.15
C ILE A 115 -17.53 -5.19 24.51
N ILE A 116 -16.26 -5.30 24.95
CA ILE A 116 -15.80 -4.72 26.22
C ILE A 116 -16.05 -3.20 26.23
N ALA A 117 -15.67 -2.50 25.16
CA ALA A 117 -15.79 -1.04 25.06
C ALA A 117 -17.23 -0.58 25.21
N VAL A 118 -18.16 -1.19 24.47
CA VAL A 118 -19.58 -0.81 24.47
C VAL A 118 -20.23 -1.12 25.83
N GLU A 119 -20.07 -2.35 26.34
CA GLU A 119 -20.67 -2.73 27.63
C GLU A 119 -20.16 -1.89 28.81
N THR A 120 -18.85 -1.63 28.82
CA THR A 120 -18.25 -0.85 29.91
C THR A 120 -18.71 0.60 29.87
N THR A 121 -18.78 1.21 28.66
CA THR A 121 -19.25 2.59 28.54
C THR A 121 -20.74 2.75 28.85
N GLU A 122 -21.57 1.74 28.55
CA GLU A 122 -22.97 1.72 28.94
C GLU A 122 -23.12 1.64 30.47
N LYS A 123 -22.34 0.78 31.12
CA LYS A 123 -22.30 0.72 32.61
C LYS A 123 -21.82 2.04 33.23
N LEU A 124 -20.96 2.81 32.56
CA LEU A 124 -20.51 4.13 33.01
C LEU A 124 -21.61 5.20 32.92
N LYS A 125 -22.55 5.13 31.98
CA LYS A 125 -23.71 6.04 31.87
C LYS A 125 -24.66 5.95 33.11
N GLY A 126 -24.83 4.75 33.65
CA GLY A 126 -25.76 4.49 34.78
C GLY A 126 -25.23 4.81 36.18
N LYS A 127 -23.92 5.03 36.33
CA LYS A 127 -23.31 5.24 37.66
C LYS A 127 -23.05 6.72 37.94
N MET A 128 -24.11 7.46 38.25
CA MET A 128 -24.03 8.77 38.90
C MET A 128 -24.00 8.59 40.43
N GLY A 129 -22.91 8.07 41.01
CA GLY A 129 -22.81 7.82 42.45
C GLY A 129 -21.39 7.91 42.99
N PHE A 130 -21.28 8.36 44.23
CA PHE A 130 -20.15 8.84 45.01
C PHE A 130 -18.92 7.91 45.23
N LEU A 131 -18.78 6.76 44.56
CA LEU A 131 -17.63 5.87 44.76
C LEU A 131 -16.71 5.89 43.53
N ASP A 132 -15.67 6.72 43.58
CA ASP A 132 -14.73 7.06 42.50
C ASP A 132 -13.89 5.87 42.02
N PHE A 133 -13.60 4.87 42.85
CA PHE A 133 -12.73 3.75 42.46
C PHE A 133 -13.31 2.84 41.36
N GLY A 134 -14.57 2.46 41.45
CA GLY A 134 -15.23 1.61 40.45
C GLY A 134 -15.39 2.31 39.10
N ARG A 135 -15.53 3.65 39.10
CA ARG A 135 -15.61 4.46 37.89
C ARG A 135 -14.26 4.54 37.19
N LYS A 136 -13.16 4.78 37.93
CA LYS A 136 -11.81 4.82 37.37
C LYS A 136 -11.40 3.49 36.75
N ALA A 137 -11.70 2.37 37.42
CA ALA A 137 -11.45 1.03 36.86
C ALA A 137 -12.24 0.80 35.55
N GLY A 138 -13.52 1.15 35.52
CA GLY A 138 -14.34 1.07 34.30
C GLY A 138 -13.84 1.99 33.20
N GLN A 139 -13.42 3.22 33.53
CA GLN A 139 -12.81 4.12 32.54
C GLN A 139 -11.52 3.54 31.95
N SER A 140 -10.64 2.97 32.79
CA SER A 140 -9.42 2.32 32.31
C SER A 140 -9.71 1.11 31.44
N LEU A 141 -10.69 0.28 31.78
CA LEU A 141 -11.12 -0.87 30.99
C LEU A 141 -11.66 -0.43 29.62
N ALA A 142 -12.55 0.57 29.61
CA ALA A 142 -13.13 1.10 28.38
C ALA A 142 -12.05 1.72 27.46
N ALA A 143 -11.14 2.55 28.02
CA ALA A 143 -10.06 3.16 27.25
C ALA A 143 -9.14 2.10 26.63
N THR A 144 -8.77 1.07 27.41
CA THR A 144 -7.97 -0.07 26.94
C THR A 144 -8.67 -0.79 25.79
N ALA A 145 -9.94 -1.11 25.93
CA ALA A 145 -10.70 -1.82 24.93
C ALA A 145 -10.86 -1.00 23.62
N ILE A 146 -11.19 0.29 23.73
CA ILE A 146 -11.31 1.18 22.56
C ILE A 146 -9.96 1.30 21.84
N GLN A 147 -8.88 1.54 22.58
CA GLN A 147 -7.55 1.65 21.97
C GLN A 147 -7.17 0.36 21.23
N HIS A 148 -7.32 -0.79 21.88
CA HIS A 148 -6.99 -2.08 21.25
C HIS A 148 -7.88 -2.38 20.04
N TYR A 149 -9.18 -2.03 20.09
CA TYR A 149 -10.03 -2.13 18.90
C TYR A 149 -9.45 -1.33 17.73
N ILE A 150 -9.14 -0.05 17.96
CA ILE A 150 -8.63 0.85 16.92
C ILE A 150 -7.30 0.32 16.34
N LEU A 151 -6.40 -0.19 17.19
CA LEU A 151 -5.13 -0.78 16.74
C LEU A 151 -5.34 -2.08 15.93
N GLN A 152 -6.31 -2.93 16.28
CA GLN A 152 -6.66 -4.09 15.45
C GLN A 152 -7.28 -3.64 14.12
N ALA A 153 -8.16 -2.65 14.12
CA ALA A 153 -8.75 -2.07 12.92
C ALA A 153 -7.68 -1.46 12.00
N GLN A 154 -6.68 -0.76 12.56
CA GLN A 154 -5.55 -0.25 11.78
C GLN A 154 -4.75 -1.38 11.08
N ARG A 155 -4.54 -2.51 11.75
CA ARG A 155 -3.87 -3.67 11.15
C ARG A 155 -4.72 -4.33 10.05
N ILE A 156 -6.04 -4.41 10.23
CA ILE A 156 -6.98 -4.89 9.20
C ILE A 156 -6.89 -3.96 7.97
N LEU A 157 -6.89 -2.64 8.18
CA LEU A 157 -6.72 -1.67 7.10
C LEU A 157 -5.38 -1.84 6.38
N LEU A 158 -4.27 -2.03 7.13
CA LEU A 158 -2.96 -2.27 6.55
C LEU A 158 -2.94 -3.48 5.63
N ASP A 159 -3.52 -4.62 6.08
CA ASP A 159 -3.59 -5.84 5.26
C ASP A 159 -4.43 -5.62 3.99
N LYS A 160 -5.52 -4.84 4.05
CA LYS A 160 -6.32 -4.46 2.89
C LYS A 160 -5.56 -3.54 1.94
N TYR A 161 -4.88 -2.54 2.47
CA TYR A 161 -4.11 -1.57 1.67
C TYR A 161 -2.88 -2.20 0.98
N ARG A 162 -2.24 -3.19 1.60
CA ARG A 162 -1.17 -3.98 0.98
C ARG A 162 -1.65 -4.74 -0.26
N GLN A 163 -2.94 -5.10 -0.30
CA GLN A 163 -3.60 -5.72 -1.44
C GLN A 163 -4.28 -4.69 -2.35
N TYR A 164 -4.13 -3.39 -2.10
CA TYR A 164 -4.83 -2.31 -2.80
C TYR A 164 -6.37 -2.44 -2.76
N GLU A 165 -6.89 -3.12 -1.75
CA GLU A 165 -8.32 -3.28 -1.50
C GLU A 165 -8.89 -2.12 -0.67
N LEU A 166 -10.20 -1.93 -0.74
CA LEU A 166 -10.92 -0.98 0.11
C LEU A 166 -11.05 -1.52 1.54
N ALA A 167 -11.32 -0.61 2.48
CA ALA A 167 -11.66 -0.98 3.85
C ALA A 167 -12.91 -1.88 3.87
N PRO A 168 -12.99 -2.84 4.81
CA PRO A 168 -14.20 -3.62 5.03
C PRO A 168 -15.37 -2.72 5.41
N VAL A 169 -16.58 -3.14 5.02
CA VAL A 169 -17.83 -2.44 5.36
C VAL A 169 -17.97 -2.32 6.88
N SER A 170 -18.45 -1.20 7.36
CA SER A 170 -18.66 -0.81 8.76
C SER A 170 -17.38 -0.61 9.59
N LEU A 171 -16.19 -0.84 9.05
CA LEU A 171 -14.96 -0.70 9.82
C LEU A 171 -14.69 0.78 10.19
N TRP A 172 -14.86 1.70 9.25
CA TRP A 172 -14.70 3.13 9.50
C TRP A 172 -15.78 3.67 10.42
N TYR A 173 -17.03 3.21 10.26
CA TYR A 173 -18.11 3.54 11.16
C TYR A 173 -17.76 3.19 12.62
N ASP A 174 -17.25 1.99 12.86
CA ASP A 174 -16.84 1.56 14.19
C ASP A 174 -15.66 2.37 14.73
N ILE A 175 -14.62 2.62 13.93
CA ILE A 175 -13.44 3.40 14.32
C ILE A 175 -13.85 4.80 14.77
N HIS A 176 -14.64 5.51 13.98
CA HIS A 176 -15.08 6.87 14.29
C HIS A 176 -15.99 6.91 15.52
N ASN A 177 -16.94 6.00 15.61
CA ASN A 177 -17.92 6.00 16.69
C ASN A 177 -17.31 5.55 18.02
N LEU A 178 -16.37 4.60 18.05
CA LEU A 178 -15.64 4.25 19.27
C LEU A 178 -14.73 5.38 19.75
N ALA A 179 -14.07 6.09 18.84
CA ALA A 179 -13.28 7.26 19.20
C ALA A 179 -14.17 8.39 19.79
N ARG A 180 -15.36 8.61 19.20
CA ARG A 180 -16.36 9.55 19.77
C ARG A 180 -16.89 9.10 21.12
N LEU A 181 -17.10 7.80 21.29
CA LEU A 181 -17.50 7.24 22.57
C LEU A 181 -16.43 7.49 23.65
N ALA A 182 -15.15 7.38 23.28
CA ALA A 182 -14.05 7.75 24.17
C ALA A 182 -14.06 9.25 24.51
N GLU A 183 -14.35 10.14 23.57
CA GLU A 183 -14.48 11.58 23.83
C GLU A 183 -15.58 11.88 24.84
N LEU A 184 -16.77 11.31 24.64
CA LEU A 184 -17.93 11.52 25.52
C LEU A 184 -17.68 11.12 26.97
N HIS A 185 -16.86 10.11 27.19
CA HIS A 185 -16.49 9.62 28.51
C HIS A 185 -15.18 10.20 29.06
N GLY A 186 -14.54 11.16 28.34
CA GLY A 186 -13.25 11.76 28.73
C GLY A 186 -12.08 10.79 28.69
N LEU A 187 -12.11 9.80 27.78
CA LEU A 187 -11.11 8.72 27.69
C LEU A 187 -10.07 8.94 26.60
N LEU A 188 -10.25 9.94 25.71
CA LEU A 188 -9.37 10.13 24.56
C LEU A 188 -7.90 10.28 24.93
N ASP A 189 -7.61 11.03 25.99
CA ASP A 189 -6.25 11.31 26.45
C ASP A 189 -5.79 10.42 27.60
N GLN A 190 -6.61 9.42 27.96
CA GLN A 190 -6.21 8.44 28.93
C GLN A 190 -5.11 7.55 28.36
N THR A 191 -3.99 7.50 29.07
CA THR A 191 -2.87 6.62 28.74
C THR A 191 -3.26 5.18 29.06
N VAL A 192 -3.15 4.32 28.05
CA VAL A 192 -3.32 2.87 28.22
C VAL A 192 -1.95 2.26 28.50
N LEU A 193 -1.86 1.46 29.55
CA LEU A 193 -0.63 0.78 29.91
C LEU A 193 -0.23 -0.19 28.77
N LYS A 194 1.05 -0.14 28.40
CA LYS A 194 1.60 -1.02 27.39
C LYS A 194 1.40 -2.49 27.75
N THR A 195 1.02 -3.28 26.78
CA THR A 195 1.11 -4.73 26.86
C THR A 195 2.58 -5.18 26.71
N ALA A 196 2.86 -6.46 26.91
CA ALA A 196 4.21 -7.01 26.74
C ALA A 196 4.82 -6.78 25.33
N TYR A 197 4.02 -6.33 24.38
CA TYR A 197 4.38 -6.18 22.95
C TYR A 197 4.47 -4.74 22.47
N GLU A 198 4.10 -3.78 23.29
CA GLU A 198 4.14 -2.36 22.97
C GLU A 198 5.38 -1.72 23.61
N THR A 199 6.11 -0.95 22.83
CA THR A 199 7.34 -0.29 23.28
C THR A 199 7.06 0.94 24.14
N SER A 200 5.85 1.53 24.00
CA SER A 200 5.46 2.78 24.67
C SER A 200 3.98 2.76 25.05
N ASN A 201 3.63 3.60 26.01
CA ASN A 201 2.24 3.86 26.36
C ASN A 201 1.66 4.88 25.38
N TYR A 202 0.48 4.60 24.85
CA TYR A 202 -0.24 5.51 23.95
C TYR A 202 -1.63 5.81 24.47
N THR A 203 -2.21 6.92 24.02
CA THR A 203 -3.60 7.28 24.32
C THR A 203 -4.54 6.75 23.23
N VAL A 204 -5.85 6.73 23.52
CA VAL A 204 -6.87 6.42 22.50
C VAL A 204 -6.79 7.40 21.33
N ARG A 205 -6.57 8.70 21.63
CA ARG A 205 -6.37 9.75 20.62
C ARG A 205 -5.22 9.42 19.68
N GLN A 206 -4.08 9.00 20.21
CA GLN A 206 -2.91 8.65 19.41
C GLN A 206 -3.17 7.44 18.50
N ALA A 207 -3.83 6.40 19.00
CA ALA A 207 -4.22 5.24 18.20
C ALA A 207 -5.17 5.63 17.05
N TYR A 208 -6.14 6.49 17.32
CA TYR A 208 -7.05 7.01 16.30
C TYR A 208 -6.31 7.84 15.25
N LEU A 209 -5.50 8.83 15.66
CA LEU A 209 -4.72 9.66 14.74
C LEU A 209 -3.71 8.87 13.92
N ALA A 210 -3.09 7.82 14.50
CA ALA A 210 -2.21 6.91 13.76
C ALA A 210 -2.96 6.15 12.65
N THR A 211 -4.21 5.75 12.92
CA THR A 211 -5.07 5.09 11.93
C THR A 211 -5.47 6.06 10.81
N ILE A 212 -5.81 7.30 11.15
CA ILE A 212 -6.08 8.38 10.18
C ILE A 212 -4.84 8.64 9.32
N LEU A 213 -3.66 8.71 9.94
CA LEU A 213 -2.40 8.96 9.24
C LEU A 213 -2.12 7.87 8.21
N LEU A 214 -2.20 6.60 8.60
CA LEU A 214 -2.01 5.48 7.67
C LEU A 214 -2.98 5.59 6.49
N ALA A 215 -4.27 5.71 6.75
CA ALA A 215 -5.30 5.68 5.70
C ALA A 215 -5.23 6.88 4.74
N SER A 216 -4.83 8.06 5.25
CA SER A 216 -4.79 9.30 4.47
C SER A 216 -3.46 9.51 3.74
N SER A 217 -2.49 8.60 3.87
CA SER A 217 -1.19 8.67 3.18
C SER A 217 -1.23 8.27 1.70
N GLN A 218 -2.41 8.31 1.06
CA GLN A 218 -2.63 7.91 -0.34
C GLN A 218 -2.13 6.48 -0.61
N VAL A 219 -2.60 5.54 0.21
CA VAL A 219 -2.15 4.14 0.29
C VAL A 219 -2.10 3.40 -1.05
N ASN A 220 -2.98 3.75 -1.99
CA ASN A 220 -3.01 3.17 -3.34
C ASN A 220 -1.84 3.63 -4.25
N LYS A 221 -1.02 4.57 -3.78
CA LYS A 221 0.21 5.06 -4.43
C LYS A 221 1.49 4.56 -3.76
N LEU A 222 1.38 3.71 -2.77
CA LEU A 222 2.49 3.15 -2.00
C LEU A 222 2.63 1.65 -2.25
N ARG A 223 3.85 1.16 -2.23
CA ARG A 223 4.14 -0.29 -2.21
C ARG A 223 3.92 -0.85 -0.80
N ALA A 224 3.77 -2.16 -0.69
CA ALA A 224 3.54 -2.83 0.59
C ALA A 224 4.62 -2.51 1.65
N ASN A 225 5.89 -2.51 1.27
CA ASN A 225 7.00 -2.17 2.17
C ASN A 225 7.01 -0.68 2.60
N GLU A 226 6.51 0.22 1.77
CA GLU A 226 6.34 1.64 2.11
C GLU A 226 5.15 1.84 3.06
N LEU A 227 4.06 1.09 2.84
CA LEU A 227 2.92 1.04 3.77
C LEU A 227 3.35 0.51 5.15
N ASP A 228 4.24 -0.49 5.18
CA ASP A 228 4.80 -1.03 6.42
C ASP A 228 5.58 0.04 7.20
N LEU A 229 6.38 0.86 6.52
CA LEU A 229 7.09 1.98 7.15
C LEU A 229 6.12 3.03 7.68
N VAL A 230 5.10 3.41 6.90
CA VAL A 230 4.07 4.36 7.36
C VAL A 230 3.34 3.81 8.59
N TYR A 231 2.96 2.55 8.58
CA TYR A 231 2.32 1.89 9.72
C TYR A 231 3.24 1.86 10.95
N GLN A 232 4.50 1.45 10.77
CA GLN A 232 5.49 1.35 11.85
C GLN A 232 5.68 2.68 12.60
N TYR A 233 5.70 3.80 11.87
CA TYR A 233 5.93 5.10 12.47
C TYR A 233 4.65 5.89 12.77
N SER A 234 3.48 5.41 12.37
CA SER A 234 2.20 6.14 12.50
C SER A 234 1.86 6.53 13.93
N LEU A 235 2.09 5.63 14.91
CA LEU A 235 1.87 5.93 16.33
C LEU A 235 2.80 7.03 16.84
N PHE A 236 4.07 6.99 16.47
CA PHE A 236 5.01 8.06 16.81
C PHE A 236 4.62 9.37 16.15
N TRP A 237 4.25 9.35 14.86
CA TRP A 237 3.86 10.56 14.13
C TRP A 237 2.52 11.15 14.55
N SER A 238 1.65 10.38 15.20
CA SER A 238 0.35 10.85 15.68
C SER A 238 0.44 12.07 16.60
N GLN A 239 1.56 12.26 17.31
CA GLN A 239 1.81 13.43 18.16
C GLN A 239 1.93 14.76 17.40
N TYR A 240 2.23 14.71 16.10
CA TYR A 240 2.32 15.88 15.24
C TYR A 240 1.00 16.25 14.58
N LEU A 241 -0.06 15.46 14.79
CA LEU A 241 -1.41 15.75 14.32
C LEU A 241 -2.26 16.32 15.47
N ARG A 242 -3.13 17.24 15.14
CA ARG A 242 -4.15 17.76 16.05
C ARG A 242 -5.53 17.46 15.50
N ILE A 243 -6.46 17.12 16.38
CA ILE A 243 -7.87 16.87 16.10
C ILE A 243 -8.74 17.75 16.97
N ASP A 244 -9.66 18.47 16.39
CA ASP A 244 -10.66 19.30 17.08
C ASP A 244 -11.88 19.58 16.18
N ASN A 245 -12.76 20.51 16.62
CA ASN A 245 -13.95 20.92 15.90
C ASN A 245 -13.73 22.22 15.10
N ASN A 246 -12.50 22.73 15.01
CA ASN A 246 -12.18 23.96 14.29
C ASN A 246 -11.84 23.65 12.82
N THR A 247 -12.53 24.31 11.90
CA THR A 247 -12.34 24.14 10.47
C THR A 247 -11.11 24.88 9.93
N ALA A 248 -10.66 25.95 10.60
CA ALA A 248 -9.63 26.85 10.08
C ALA A 248 -8.26 26.14 10.00
N GLY A 249 -7.70 26.04 8.79
CA GLY A 249 -6.40 25.44 8.54
C GLY A 249 -6.38 23.90 8.65
N SER A 250 -7.56 23.25 8.71
CA SER A 250 -7.63 21.80 8.71
C SER A 250 -7.35 21.22 7.31
N LEU A 251 -6.65 20.08 7.28
CA LEU A 251 -6.36 19.35 6.05
C LEU A 251 -7.44 18.30 5.73
N LEU A 252 -7.87 17.56 6.75
CA LEU A 252 -8.83 16.46 6.60
C LEU A 252 -10.05 16.68 7.49
N VAL A 253 -11.13 16.01 7.11
CA VAL A 253 -12.35 15.89 7.91
C VAL A 253 -12.73 14.44 8.10
N CYS A 254 -13.17 14.10 9.30
CA CYS A 254 -13.66 12.78 9.69
C CYS A 254 -15.13 12.91 10.11
N ASN A 255 -16.02 12.37 9.32
CA ASN A 255 -17.43 12.20 9.66
C ASN A 255 -17.63 10.92 10.49
N ARG A 256 -18.84 10.71 11.00
CA ARG A 256 -19.19 9.50 11.77
C ARG A 256 -19.72 8.36 10.90
N ASP A 257 -19.71 8.53 9.61
CA ASP A 257 -20.15 7.53 8.64
C ASP A 257 -19.08 6.44 8.36
N ASP A 258 -19.41 5.48 7.49
CA ASP A 258 -18.49 4.41 7.11
C ASP A 258 -17.54 4.85 5.98
N GLN A 259 -16.89 5.99 6.16
CA GLN A 259 -15.95 6.55 5.19
C GLN A 259 -14.59 6.84 5.83
N SER A 260 -13.54 6.59 5.06
CA SER A 260 -12.20 7.07 5.43
C SER A 260 -12.17 8.60 5.49
N PRO A 261 -11.19 9.21 6.21
CA PRO A 261 -11.02 10.65 6.21
C PRO A 261 -10.92 11.23 4.80
N LEU A 262 -11.53 12.38 4.59
CA LEU A 262 -11.54 13.10 3.30
C LEU A 262 -10.79 14.42 3.44
N TYR A 263 -10.18 14.87 2.34
CA TYR A 263 -9.66 16.24 2.30
C TYR A 263 -10.80 17.24 2.50
N HIS A 264 -10.60 18.22 3.38
CA HIS A 264 -11.64 19.15 3.82
C HIS A 264 -12.32 19.87 2.64
N HIS A 265 -11.57 20.31 1.63
CA HIS A 265 -12.11 20.98 0.44
C HIS A 265 -13.02 20.09 -0.45
N ARG A 266 -13.04 18.77 -0.22
CA ARG A 266 -13.85 17.78 -0.98
C ARG A 266 -14.96 17.16 -0.15
N ALA A 267 -14.98 17.42 1.14
CA ALA A 267 -15.90 16.76 2.05
C ALA A 267 -17.20 17.54 2.18
N VAL A 268 -18.30 16.81 2.26
CA VAL A 268 -19.54 17.33 2.84
C VAL A 268 -19.42 17.16 4.35
N THR A 269 -19.37 18.26 5.08
CA THR A 269 -19.20 18.24 6.54
C THR A 269 -20.52 17.99 7.24
N ALA A 270 -20.52 17.12 8.25
CA ALA A 270 -21.63 16.90 9.15
C ALA A 270 -21.49 17.81 10.39
N TYR A 271 -22.57 18.01 11.15
CA TYR A 271 -22.58 18.88 12.34
C TYR A 271 -21.54 18.50 13.40
N ASP A 272 -21.23 17.21 13.53
CA ASP A 272 -20.30 16.66 14.51
C ASP A 272 -19.01 16.11 13.88
N SER A 273 -18.59 16.66 12.73
CA SER A 273 -17.33 16.28 12.10
C SER A 273 -16.12 16.68 12.96
N TRP A 274 -15.09 15.87 12.90
CA TRP A 274 -13.76 16.21 13.42
C TRP A 274 -12.85 16.68 12.31
N TYR A 275 -12.00 17.66 12.62
CA TYR A 275 -11.06 18.26 11.68
C TYR A 275 -9.63 17.93 12.10
N ILE A 276 -8.82 17.48 11.17
CA ILE A 276 -7.43 17.09 11.39
C ILE A 276 -6.50 18.17 10.84
N HIS A 277 -5.62 18.68 11.69
CA HIS A 277 -4.59 19.66 11.37
C HIS A 277 -3.24 18.96 11.29
N ALA A 278 -2.52 19.17 10.19
CA ALA A 278 -1.30 18.44 9.87
C ALA A 278 -0.06 19.34 9.65
N SER A 279 -0.15 20.65 9.94
CA SER A 279 0.96 21.59 9.73
C SER A 279 2.25 21.13 10.42
N ASN A 280 2.17 20.75 11.71
CA ASN A 280 3.34 20.29 12.46
C ASN A 280 3.93 19.00 11.90
N PHE A 281 3.10 18.11 11.33
CA PHE A 281 3.58 16.89 10.68
C PHE A 281 4.27 17.22 9.34
N ALA A 282 3.73 18.14 8.56
CA ALA A 282 4.39 18.64 7.36
C ALA A 282 5.73 19.31 7.68
N ASP A 283 5.82 20.11 8.77
CA ASP A 283 7.06 20.73 9.22
C ASP A 283 8.09 19.68 9.68
N TYR A 284 7.67 18.65 10.39
CA TYR A 284 8.51 17.51 10.74
C TYR A 284 9.09 16.82 9.48
N LEU A 285 8.26 16.59 8.46
CA LEU A 285 8.68 15.93 7.21
C LEU A 285 9.61 16.81 6.35
N ARG A 286 9.67 18.14 6.56
CA ARG A 286 10.63 19.03 5.86
C ARG A 286 12.04 18.95 6.43
N GLN A 287 12.20 18.43 7.63
CA GLN A 287 13.52 18.31 8.27
C GLN A 287 14.37 17.23 7.57
N ASP A 288 15.66 17.31 7.72
CA ASP A 288 16.57 16.22 7.34
C ASP A 288 16.43 15.06 8.32
N LEU A 289 15.74 14.02 7.90
CA LEU A 289 15.51 12.82 8.71
C LEU A 289 16.69 11.83 8.65
N SER A 290 17.73 12.09 7.88
CA SER A 290 18.88 11.18 7.73
C SER A 290 19.63 10.97 9.05
N GLN A 291 19.60 11.95 9.95
CA GLN A 291 20.25 11.93 11.27
C GLN A 291 19.31 11.45 12.40
N THR A 292 18.06 11.13 12.09
CA THR A 292 17.09 10.67 13.09
C THR A 292 17.07 9.14 13.19
N ALA A 293 16.43 8.60 14.22
CA ALA A 293 16.16 7.17 14.36
C ALA A 293 15.19 6.66 13.28
N ILE A 294 14.41 7.57 12.67
CA ILE A 294 13.43 7.24 11.62
C ILE A 294 14.09 7.40 10.26
N LYS A 295 14.37 6.27 9.62
CA LYS A 295 14.96 6.26 8.28
C LYS A 295 13.89 6.05 7.23
N LEU A 296 13.51 7.13 6.55
CA LEU A 296 12.61 7.08 5.39
C LEU A 296 13.40 7.13 4.09
N PRO A 297 13.04 6.31 3.09
CA PRO A 297 13.50 6.53 1.73
C PRO A 297 13.13 7.94 1.25
N PRO A 298 14.02 8.68 0.57
CA PRO A 298 13.76 10.07 0.17
C PRO A 298 12.50 10.27 -0.70
N HIS A 299 12.17 9.30 -1.53
CA HIS A 299 10.94 9.33 -2.34
C HIS A 299 9.68 9.20 -1.47
N LEU A 300 9.71 8.34 -0.43
CA LEU A 300 8.59 8.19 0.51
C LEU A 300 8.40 9.45 1.36
N GLN A 301 9.49 10.05 1.87
CA GLN A 301 9.43 11.31 2.60
C GLN A 301 8.80 12.41 1.75
N ARG A 302 9.20 12.56 0.47
CA ARG A 302 8.60 13.52 -0.47
C ARG A 302 7.14 13.23 -0.74
N HIS A 303 6.75 11.95 -0.90
CA HIS A 303 5.37 11.55 -1.08
C HIS A 303 4.50 11.95 0.13
N LEU A 304 4.95 11.64 1.34
CA LEU A 304 4.26 12.00 2.58
C LEU A 304 4.18 13.53 2.74
N LEU A 305 5.27 14.25 2.50
CA LEU A 305 5.27 15.71 2.57
C LEU A 305 4.28 16.32 1.58
N ALA A 306 4.25 15.85 0.33
CA ALA A 306 3.29 16.33 -0.67
C ALA A 306 1.83 16.02 -0.29
N THR A 307 1.60 14.87 0.35
CA THR A 307 0.26 14.44 0.78
C THR A 307 -0.25 15.24 1.99
N TRP A 308 0.64 15.55 2.95
CA TRP A 308 0.27 16.14 4.24
C TRP A 308 0.49 17.66 4.34
N SER A 309 1.12 18.29 3.32
CA SER A 309 1.31 19.76 3.31
C SER A 309 0.09 20.51 2.79
N SER A 310 -0.58 19.99 1.77
CA SER A 310 -1.74 20.66 1.16
C SER A 310 -2.55 19.67 0.32
N ALA A 311 -3.86 19.90 0.29
CA ALA A 311 -4.72 19.22 -0.65
C ALA A 311 -4.47 19.79 -2.06
N LYS A 312 -3.97 18.95 -2.96
CA LYS A 312 -3.80 19.33 -4.37
C LYS A 312 -5.05 19.00 -5.16
N ASP A 313 -5.61 19.99 -5.81
CA ASP A 313 -6.62 19.78 -6.82
C ASP A 313 -6.01 19.14 -8.08
N ARG A 314 -6.88 18.47 -8.84
CA ARG A 314 -6.45 17.87 -10.11
C ARG A 314 -6.15 18.95 -11.12
N MET A 315 -4.96 18.92 -11.70
CA MET A 315 -4.52 19.90 -12.68
C MET A 315 -5.26 19.76 -14.02
N PHE A 316 -5.76 18.56 -14.36
CA PHE A 316 -6.37 18.30 -15.66
C PHE A 316 -7.75 17.66 -15.55
N VAL A 317 -8.66 18.11 -16.42
CA VAL A 317 -9.96 17.48 -16.62
C VAL A 317 -9.77 16.12 -17.31
N ARG A 318 -10.49 15.12 -16.85
CA ARG A 318 -10.48 13.78 -17.45
C ARG A 318 -11.62 13.63 -18.44
N ARG A 319 -11.31 13.02 -19.58
CA ARG A 319 -12.31 12.68 -20.59
C ARG A 319 -12.52 11.16 -20.58
N PRO A 320 -13.78 10.68 -20.52
CA PRO A 320 -14.04 9.25 -20.66
C PRO A 320 -13.62 8.77 -22.06
N ILE A 321 -13.00 7.61 -22.11
CA ILE A 321 -12.62 6.94 -23.36
C ILE A 321 -12.97 5.46 -23.24
N ASN A 322 -13.04 4.77 -24.35
CA ASN A 322 -13.25 3.32 -24.40
C ASN A 322 -12.36 2.74 -25.50
N LYS A 323 -11.09 2.54 -25.18
CA LYS A 323 -10.08 2.10 -26.15
C LYS A 323 -9.22 0.99 -25.56
N ALA A 324 -8.94 -0.06 -26.33
CA ALA A 324 -7.92 -1.03 -25.99
C ALA A 324 -6.54 -0.44 -26.34
N ILE A 325 -5.60 -0.57 -25.41
CA ILE A 325 -4.21 -0.14 -25.57
C ILE A 325 -3.27 -1.28 -25.20
N LEU A 326 -2.03 -1.20 -25.66
CA LEU A 326 -0.98 -2.14 -25.29
C LEU A 326 -0.09 -1.54 -24.22
N LEU A 327 0.26 -2.36 -23.23
CA LEU A 327 1.20 -1.99 -22.18
C LEU A 327 2.38 -2.96 -22.14
N SER A 328 3.54 -2.44 -21.84
CA SER A 328 4.68 -3.24 -21.36
C SER A 328 5.02 -2.81 -19.94
N VAL A 329 5.36 -3.77 -19.05
CA VAL A 329 5.60 -3.52 -17.63
C VAL A 329 7.06 -3.72 -17.30
N GLY A 330 7.66 -2.70 -16.69
CA GLY A 330 9.06 -2.67 -16.27
C GLY A 330 10.00 -2.03 -17.30
N MET A 331 11.12 -1.50 -16.80
CA MET A 331 12.13 -0.80 -17.59
C MET A 331 12.60 -1.61 -18.80
N SER A 332 12.86 -2.90 -18.63
CA SER A 332 13.42 -3.74 -19.70
C SER A 332 12.46 -3.94 -20.86
N ALA A 333 11.19 -4.22 -20.57
CA ALA A 333 10.16 -4.39 -21.58
C ALA A 333 9.82 -3.05 -22.27
N ALA A 334 9.69 -1.97 -21.49
CA ALA A 334 9.44 -0.65 -22.06
C ALA A 334 10.59 -0.21 -22.98
N HIS A 335 11.84 -0.41 -22.56
CA HIS A 335 13.01 -0.08 -23.36
C HIS A 335 13.05 -0.86 -24.69
N TYR A 336 12.75 -2.16 -24.65
CA TYR A 336 12.70 -3.00 -25.83
C TYR A 336 11.68 -2.50 -26.86
N TYR A 337 10.47 -2.15 -26.41
CA TYR A 337 9.43 -1.66 -27.33
C TYR A 337 9.69 -0.24 -27.84
N VAL A 338 10.17 0.65 -26.98
CA VAL A 338 10.52 2.03 -27.36
C VAL A 338 11.67 2.05 -28.37
N SER A 339 12.65 1.13 -28.26
CA SER A 339 13.76 1.01 -29.20
C SER A 339 13.38 0.36 -30.54
N GLY A 340 12.09 0.06 -30.77
CA GLY A 340 11.65 -0.67 -31.99
C GLY A 340 11.99 -2.16 -31.95
N GLN A 341 11.93 -2.78 -30.78
CA GLN A 341 12.21 -4.19 -30.50
C GLN A 341 13.70 -4.55 -30.71
N VAL A 342 14.58 -3.57 -30.52
CA VAL A 342 16.04 -3.75 -30.61
C VAL A 342 16.59 -4.22 -29.25
N GLN A 343 17.56 -5.12 -29.26
CA GLN A 343 18.25 -5.61 -28.07
C GLN A 343 19.02 -4.47 -27.39
N PHE A 344 19.01 -4.46 -26.05
CA PHE A 344 19.65 -3.40 -25.26
C PHE A 344 21.14 -3.22 -25.60
N LYS A 345 21.86 -4.31 -25.86
CA LYS A 345 23.28 -4.28 -26.18
C LYS A 345 23.55 -3.49 -27.48
N THR A 346 22.70 -3.68 -28.48
CA THR A 346 22.77 -2.93 -29.75
C THR A 346 22.46 -1.44 -29.52
N VAL A 347 21.46 -1.11 -28.72
CA VAL A 347 21.16 0.29 -28.38
C VAL A 347 22.30 0.95 -27.60
N ALA A 348 22.89 0.25 -26.62
CA ALA A 348 23.91 0.82 -25.75
C ALA A 348 25.31 0.86 -26.37
N GLN A 349 25.65 -0.06 -27.28
CA GLN A 349 27.03 -0.24 -27.79
C GLN A 349 27.15 -0.20 -29.32
N GLY A 350 26.04 -0.21 -30.07
CA GLY A 350 26.06 -0.16 -31.53
C GLY A 350 26.44 -1.49 -32.23
N GLU A 351 26.38 -2.64 -31.52
CA GLU A 351 26.66 -3.95 -32.11
C GLU A 351 25.52 -4.41 -33.03
N GLU A 352 25.89 -5.03 -34.18
CA GLU A 352 24.96 -5.37 -35.25
C GLU A 352 23.89 -6.40 -34.89
N LYS A 353 22.78 -6.31 -35.65
CA LYS A 353 21.57 -7.14 -35.55
C LYS A 353 21.88 -8.63 -35.69
N ILE A 354 21.43 -9.45 -34.77
CA ILE A 354 21.27 -10.89 -34.93
C ILE A 354 19.79 -11.24 -34.91
N GLN A 355 19.32 -11.63 -36.11
CA GLN A 355 18.15 -12.45 -36.50
C GLN A 355 16.76 -12.17 -35.89
N GLU A 356 15.84 -12.01 -36.84
CA GLU A 356 14.39 -12.13 -36.68
C GLU A 356 14.00 -13.46 -36.04
N ILE A 357 13.19 -13.39 -34.99
CA ILE A 357 12.57 -14.57 -34.35
C ILE A 357 11.07 -14.51 -34.63
N GLU A 358 10.57 -15.57 -35.30
CA GLU A 358 9.14 -15.78 -35.53
C GLU A 358 8.29 -15.78 -34.25
N GLN A 359 7.09 -15.20 -34.36
CA GLN A 359 6.12 -15.10 -33.26
C GLN A 359 5.55 -16.48 -32.88
N PRO A 360 5.48 -16.86 -31.61
CA PRO A 360 4.77 -18.06 -31.19
C PRO A 360 3.26 -17.85 -31.26
N LYS A 361 2.58 -18.79 -31.89
CA LYS A 361 1.12 -18.89 -31.93
C LYS A 361 0.59 -19.37 -30.57
N HIS A 362 -0.55 -18.81 -30.17
CA HIS A 362 -1.34 -19.04 -28.98
C HIS A 362 -1.28 -20.41 -28.31
N LEU A 363 -1.14 -20.38 -26.97
CA LEU A 363 -1.49 -21.51 -26.11
C LEU A 363 -2.15 -20.95 -24.83
N PHE A 364 -3.49 -20.98 -24.77
CA PHE A 364 -4.23 -20.80 -23.52
C PHE A 364 -5.52 -21.59 -23.53
N GLY A 365 -5.61 -22.57 -22.63
CA GLY A 365 -6.82 -23.11 -22.09
C GLY A 365 -6.67 -23.12 -20.57
N LEU A 366 -7.47 -22.34 -19.87
CA LEU A 366 -7.65 -22.42 -18.43
C LEU A 366 -9.15 -22.45 -18.14
N GLU A 367 -9.59 -23.53 -17.50
CA GLU A 367 -10.96 -23.72 -17.05
C GLU A 367 -11.28 -22.78 -15.87
N GLU A 368 -12.49 -22.21 -15.88
CA GLU A 368 -13.01 -21.32 -14.84
C GLU A 368 -13.48 -22.14 -13.62
N ASP A 369 -12.81 -22.01 -12.49
CA ASP A 369 -13.33 -22.49 -11.21
C ASP A 369 -14.37 -21.52 -10.65
N LYS A 370 -15.61 -22.00 -10.51
CA LYS A 370 -16.72 -21.26 -9.89
C LYS A 370 -16.50 -21.14 -8.39
N VAL A 371 -16.53 -19.91 -7.88
CA VAL A 371 -16.50 -19.60 -6.44
C VAL A 371 -17.95 -19.68 -5.90
N PRO A 372 -18.22 -20.39 -4.79
CA PRO A 372 -19.54 -20.45 -4.17
C PRO A 372 -19.94 -19.12 -3.50
N GLU A 373 -21.23 -18.76 -3.58
CA GLU A 373 -21.80 -17.50 -3.06
C GLU A 373 -22.27 -17.54 -1.59
N GLU A 374 -22.06 -18.61 -0.84
CA GLU A 374 -22.47 -18.69 0.58
C GLU A 374 -21.37 -18.20 1.53
N PRO A 375 -21.70 -17.65 2.74
CA PRO A 375 -20.71 -17.25 3.73
C PRO A 375 -19.95 -18.49 4.24
N ILE A 376 -18.81 -18.75 3.61
CA ILE A 376 -17.97 -19.90 3.89
C ILE A 376 -17.17 -19.60 5.16
N ASP A 377 -17.14 -20.54 6.11
CA ASP A 377 -16.28 -20.48 7.29
C ASP A 377 -14.82 -20.32 6.85
N ALA A 378 -14.15 -19.28 7.37
CA ALA A 378 -12.75 -18.96 7.03
C ALA A 378 -11.82 -20.17 7.26
N TRP A 379 -12.16 -21.05 8.19
CA TRP A 379 -11.45 -22.30 8.41
C TRP A 379 -11.61 -23.29 7.24
N GLN A 380 -12.82 -23.45 6.71
CA GLN A 380 -13.07 -24.31 5.54
C GLN A 380 -12.35 -23.82 4.29
N ILE A 381 -12.25 -22.49 4.11
CA ILE A 381 -11.46 -21.90 3.01
C ILE A 381 -9.98 -22.26 3.13
N CYS A 382 -9.43 -22.21 4.36
CA CYS A 382 -8.01 -22.47 4.58
C CYS A 382 -7.63 -23.95 4.51
N TYR A 383 -8.51 -24.84 4.95
CA TYR A 383 -8.13 -26.24 5.25
C TYR A 383 -9.13 -27.30 4.72
N GLY A 384 -10.20 -26.87 4.04
CA GLY A 384 -11.12 -27.79 3.37
C GLY A 384 -10.43 -28.56 2.26
N SER A 385 -10.30 -29.88 2.46
CA SER A 385 -9.91 -30.90 1.49
C SER A 385 -8.56 -30.68 0.78
N VAL A 386 -7.46 -30.91 1.48
CA VAL A 386 -6.19 -31.33 0.87
C VAL A 386 -6.13 -32.87 0.90
N ALA A 387 -7.07 -33.52 0.23
CA ALA A 387 -6.97 -34.92 -0.11
C ALA A 387 -6.84 -35.02 -1.64
N GLY A 388 -5.61 -35.16 -2.12
CA GLY A 388 -5.32 -35.56 -3.49
C GLY A 388 -4.85 -34.45 -4.42
N ILE A 389 -3.72 -33.83 -4.13
CA ILE A 389 -2.87 -33.26 -5.19
C ILE A 389 -1.46 -33.79 -4.91
N ASP A 390 -1.10 -34.85 -5.60
CA ASP A 390 0.29 -35.26 -5.73
C ASP A 390 1.03 -34.15 -6.48
N GLU A 391 2.02 -33.56 -5.83
CA GLU A 391 2.96 -32.60 -6.42
C GLU A 391 3.88 -33.36 -7.40
N GLU A 392 3.46 -33.51 -8.64
CA GLU A 392 4.40 -33.65 -9.72
C GLU A 392 4.94 -32.25 -10.05
N GLU A 393 6.10 -31.92 -9.49
CA GLU A 393 6.96 -30.85 -10.01
C GLU A 393 7.34 -31.19 -11.47
N LYS A 394 6.52 -30.72 -12.42
CA LYS A 394 6.95 -30.65 -13.81
C LYS A 394 7.95 -29.52 -13.94
N GLU A 395 9.24 -29.85 -14.06
CA GLU A 395 10.26 -28.94 -14.55
C GLU A 395 9.76 -28.28 -15.84
N LEU A 396 9.47 -26.97 -15.76
CA LEU A 396 9.18 -26.16 -16.96
C LEU A 396 10.45 -26.11 -17.83
N PRO A 397 10.35 -26.36 -19.15
CA PRO A 397 11.50 -26.30 -20.02
C PRO A 397 12.13 -24.92 -20.00
N LYS A 398 13.43 -24.85 -19.78
CA LYS A 398 14.24 -23.64 -19.88
C LYS A 398 14.19 -23.12 -21.31
N VAL A 399 13.31 -22.14 -21.57
CA VAL A 399 13.29 -21.42 -22.85
C VAL A 399 14.30 -20.28 -22.76
N PRO A 400 15.37 -20.29 -23.53
CA PRO A 400 16.34 -19.21 -23.57
C PRO A 400 15.92 -18.19 -24.64
N THR A 401 15.05 -17.29 -24.30
CA THR A 401 14.92 -15.95 -24.93
C THR A 401 13.79 -15.20 -24.23
N MET A 402 14.11 -14.13 -23.51
CA MET A 402 13.09 -13.25 -22.92
C MET A 402 12.36 -12.53 -24.05
N THR A 403 11.28 -13.10 -24.52
CA THR A 403 10.34 -12.41 -25.41
C THR A 403 9.41 -11.61 -24.50
N TYR A 404 9.55 -10.28 -24.51
CA TYR A 404 8.63 -9.40 -23.80
C TYR A 404 7.28 -9.42 -24.53
N MET A 405 6.20 -9.84 -23.85
CA MET A 405 4.85 -9.78 -24.41
C MET A 405 4.11 -8.54 -23.88
N PRO A 406 3.48 -7.75 -24.76
CA PRO A 406 2.67 -6.62 -24.32
C PRO A 406 1.30 -7.10 -23.84
N TYR A 407 0.76 -6.42 -22.82
CA TYR A 407 -0.54 -6.70 -22.25
C TYR A 407 -1.60 -5.82 -22.91
N ARG A 408 -2.74 -6.41 -23.28
CA ARG A 408 -3.87 -5.66 -23.80
C ARG A 408 -4.79 -5.24 -22.67
N VAL A 409 -4.94 -3.92 -22.46
CA VAL A 409 -5.75 -3.36 -21.36
C VAL A 409 -6.76 -2.35 -21.89
N LYS A 410 -7.83 -2.11 -21.11
CA LYS A 410 -8.89 -1.17 -21.46
C LYS A 410 -8.62 0.20 -20.84
N ALA A 411 -8.45 1.22 -21.68
CA ALA A 411 -8.42 2.61 -21.21
C ALA A 411 -9.85 3.14 -21.08
N VAL A 412 -10.16 3.64 -19.88
CA VAL A 412 -11.52 4.13 -19.54
C VAL A 412 -11.57 5.63 -19.32
N ASN A 413 -10.41 6.26 -19.10
CA ASN A 413 -10.33 7.70 -18.85
C ASN A 413 -8.96 8.24 -19.24
N ARG A 414 -8.91 9.45 -19.82
CA ARG A 414 -7.68 10.12 -20.27
C ARG A 414 -7.65 11.57 -19.83
N SER A 415 -6.47 12.06 -19.51
CA SER A 415 -6.13 13.47 -19.37
C SER A 415 -4.78 13.75 -20.06
N PRO A 416 -4.35 15.00 -20.25
CA PRO A 416 -3.01 15.29 -20.79
C PRO A 416 -1.89 14.63 -19.96
N GLY A 417 -2.02 14.55 -18.64
CA GLY A 417 -1.00 13.98 -17.76
C GLY A 417 -1.19 12.50 -17.44
N GLY A 418 -2.17 11.77 -18.01
CA GLY A 418 -2.30 10.37 -17.65
C GLY A 418 -3.54 9.63 -18.11
N LEU A 419 -3.52 8.32 -17.84
CA LEU A 419 -4.55 7.36 -18.21
C LEU A 419 -5.09 6.64 -16.96
N LYS A 420 -6.40 6.35 -16.96
CA LYS A 420 -6.99 5.35 -16.08
C LYS A 420 -7.34 4.12 -16.91
N LEU A 421 -6.89 2.97 -16.47
CA LEU A 421 -7.04 1.71 -17.18
C LEU A 421 -7.74 0.69 -16.28
N VAL A 422 -8.41 -0.27 -16.92
CA VAL A 422 -8.98 -1.45 -16.27
C VAL A 422 -8.27 -2.68 -16.83
N TRP A 423 -7.72 -3.46 -15.91
CA TRP A 423 -6.99 -4.69 -16.19
C TRP A 423 -7.86 -5.87 -15.76
N THR A 424 -8.19 -6.75 -16.68
CA THR A 424 -9.09 -7.90 -16.46
C THR A 424 -8.37 -9.25 -16.48
N GLU A 425 -7.21 -9.32 -17.12
CA GLU A 425 -6.37 -10.52 -17.15
C GLU A 425 -5.46 -10.57 -15.91
N PRO A 426 -4.87 -11.73 -15.55
CA PRO A 426 -3.87 -11.79 -14.50
C PRO A 426 -2.69 -10.85 -14.81
N PRO A 427 -2.38 -9.88 -13.95
CA PRO A 427 -1.27 -8.96 -14.18
C PRO A 427 0.07 -9.66 -13.93
N PRO A 428 1.15 -9.19 -14.56
CA PRO A 428 2.48 -9.71 -14.28
C PRO A 428 2.92 -9.40 -12.84
N SER A 429 3.79 -10.23 -12.29
CA SER A 429 4.35 -10.03 -10.94
C SER A 429 5.16 -8.73 -10.80
N SER A 430 5.61 -8.17 -11.91
CA SER A 430 6.29 -6.87 -11.98
C SER A 430 5.35 -5.66 -11.92
N LEU A 431 4.02 -5.84 -11.98
CA LEU A 431 3.06 -4.72 -11.89
C LEU A 431 3.05 -4.16 -10.46
N ARG A 432 3.76 -3.07 -10.24
CA ARG A 432 3.91 -2.41 -8.92
C ARG A 432 3.84 -0.90 -9.08
N VAL A 433 3.33 -0.22 -8.08
CA VAL A 433 3.35 1.25 -8.03
C VAL A 433 4.78 1.77 -8.19
N GLY A 434 4.94 2.86 -8.94
CA GLY A 434 6.24 3.45 -9.25
C GLY A 434 7.05 2.70 -10.30
N GLU A 435 6.47 1.70 -10.97
CA GLU A 435 7.13 0.96 -12.06
C GLU A 435 6.99 1.67 -13.40
N VAL A 436 7.99 1.49 -14.27
CA VAL A 436 7.97 2.01 -15.65
C VAL A 436 6.95 1.24 -16.46
N ILE A 437 6.14 1.96 -17.21
CA ILE A 437 5.15 1.41 -18.14
C ILE A 437 5.41 1.95 -19.54
N GLY A 438 5.65 1.05 -20.48
CA GLY A 438 5.58 1.40 -21.91
C GLY A 438 4.13 1.35 -22.37
N ILE A 439 3.72 2.30 -23.22
CA ILE A 439 2.33 2.51 -23.61
C ILE A 439 2.27 2.68 -25.12
N SER A 440 1.45 1.86 -25.81
CA SER A 440 1.12 2.05 -27.22
C SER A 440 -0.40 2.14 -27.39
N GLU A 441 -0.87 3.29 -27.82
CA GLU A 441 -2.29 3.52 -28.11
C GLU A 441 -2.69 3.05 -29.52
N ASP A 442 -1.70 2.93 -30.40
CA ASP A 442 -1.87 2.52 -31.78
C ASP A 442 -0.55 1.92 -32.28
N ARG A 443 -0.62 0.79 -32.97
CA ARG A 443 0.60 0.10 -33.45
C ARG A 443 1.48 0.98 -34.33
N ASP A 444 0.88 1.92 -35.04
CA ASP A 444 1.56 2.80 -36.00
C ASP A 444 2.15 4.06 -35.38
N LYS A 445 1.84 4.37 -34.10
CA LYS A 445 2.26 5.61 -33.40
C LYS A 445 3.47 5.48 -32.49
N GLY A 446 4.07 4.30 -32.43
CA GLY A 446 5.20 4.04 -31.55
C GLY A 446 4.80 3.84 -30.08
N TRP A 447 5.79 3.81 -29.21
CA TRP A 447 5.63 3.56 -27.77
C TRP A 447 6.03 4.78 -26.95
N GLY A 448 5.11 5.26 -26.14
CA GLY A 448 5.39 6.22 -25.08
C GLY A 448 5.80 5.54 -23.78
N VAL A 449 6.22 6.35 -22.81
CA VAL A 449 6.61 5.89 -21.48
C VAL A 449 5.87 6.65 -20.38
N GLY A 450 5.53 5.97 -19.31
CA GLY A 450 4.91 6.51 -18.12
C GLY A 450 5.30 5.74 -16.89
N VAL A 451 4.71 6.13 -15.75
CA VAL A 451 4.88 5.51 -14.44
C VAL A 451 3.55 5.05 -13.89
N LEU A 452 3.52 3.84 -13.35
CA LEU A 452 2.35 3.33 -12.63
C LEU A 452 2.16 4.12 -11.33
N HIS A 453 1.19 5.03 -11.33
CA HIS A 453 1.01 6.01 -10.28
C HIS A 453 0.17 5.49 -9.10
N TRP A 454 -0.83 4.65 -9.38
CA TRP A 454 -1.67 4.03 -8.35
C TRP A 454 -2.34 2.75 -8.85
N ILE A 455 -2.68 1.87 -7.90
CA ILE A 455 -3.42 0.61 -8.13
C ILE A 455 -4.63 0.58 -7.20
N GLN A 456 -5.74 -0.01 -7.65
CA GLN A 456 -6.92 -0.30 -6.85
C GLN A 456 -7.55 -1.61 -7.31
N GLN A 457 -7.66 -2.59 -6.41
CA GLN A 457 -8.42 -3.82 -6.66
C GLN A 457 -9.91 -3.57 -6.40
N LYS A 458 -10.74 -4.15 -7.24
CA LYS A 458 -12.20 -4.15 -7.10
C LYS A 458 -12.71 -5.54 -6.67
N SER A 459 -13.92 -5.57 -6.12
CA SER A 459 -14.56 -6.80 -5.65
C SER A 459 -14.83 -7.84 -6.75
N ASP A 460 -14.93 -7.40 -8.01
CA ASP A 460 -15.10 -8.23 -9.19
C ASP A 460 -13.78 -8.79 -9.77
N LYS A 461 -12.70 -8.77 -8.99
CA LYS A 461 -11.34 -9.16 -9.38
C LYS A 461 -10.70 -8.28 -10.47
N THR A 462 -11.35 -7.21 -10.92
CA THR A 462 -10.73 -6.25 -11.81
C THR A 462 -9.74 -5.37 -11.06
N ILE A 463 -8.69 -4.95 -11.76
CA ILE A 463 -7.68 -4.03 -11.23
C ILE A 463 -7.79 -2.72 -11.98
N GLU A 464 -8.07 -1.65 -11.27
CA GLU A 464 -7.96 -0.30 -11.81
C GLU A 464 -6.55 0.22 -11.56
N ILE A 465 -5.93 0.80 -12.58
CA ILE A 465 -4.61 1.42 -12.48
C ILE A 465 -4.63 2.83 -13.05
N GLY A 466 -3.82 3.69 -12.48
CA GLY A 466 -3.54 5.02 -13.04
C GLY A 466 -2.10 5.14 -13.46
N ILE A 467 -1.88 5.57 -14.70
CA ILE A 467 -0.57 5.83 -15.25
C ILE A 467 -0.39 7.33 -15.42
N GLU A 468 0.73 7.86 -14.95
CA GLU A 468 1.22 9.19 -15.27
C GLU A 468 2.08 9.09 -16.54
N LEU A 469 1.72 9.85 -17.56
CA LEU A 469 2.46 9.89 -18.84
C LEU A 469 3.66 10.82 -18.69
N LEU A 470 4.86 10.31 -18.99
CA LEU A 470 6.10 11.08 -18.92
C LEU A 470 6.55 11.58 -20.31
N ALA A 471 6.41 10.73 -21.32
CA ALA A 471 6.74 11.09 -22.70
C ALA A 471 5.94 10.25 -23.69
N ALA A 472 5.48 10.89 -24.77
CA ALA A 472 4.82 10.19 -25.88
C ALA A 472 5.84 9.51 -26.80
N GLN A 473 7.01 10.11 -26.98
CA GLN A 473 8.10 9.64 -27.83
C GLN A 473 9.44 9.80 -27.09
N PRO A 474 9.75 8.90 -26.13
CA PRO A 474 11.05 8.88 -25.49
C PRO A 474 12.10 8.20 -26.37
N ASN A 475 13.37 8.52 -26.17
CA ASN A 475 14.51 7.85 -26.82
C ASN A 475 15.11 6.82 -25.87
N ALA A 476 15.11 5.54 -26.28
CA ALA A 476 15.80 4.49 -25.54
C ALA A 476 17.31 4.66 -25.64
N CYS A 477 18.03 4.57 -24.51
CA CYS A 477 19.48 4.75 -24.45
C CYS A 477 20.12 3.84 -23.39
N GLY A 478 21.44 3.70 -23.48
CA GLY A 478 22.29 3.17 -22.42
C GLY A 478 22.83 4.29 -21.54
N VAL A 479 22.92 4.08 -20.23
CA VAL A 479 23.44 5.05 -19.28
C VAL A 479 24.54 4.40 -18.44
N CYS A 480 25.72 5.02 -18.36
CA CYS A 480 26.87 4.54 -17.59
C CYS A 480 27.35 5.65 -16.64
N LEU A 481 27.55 5.33 -15.36
CA LEU A 481 28.14 6.27 -14.40
C LEU A 481 29.61 6.50 -14.71
N LEU A 482 30.05 7.74 -14.71
CA LEU A 482 31.45 8.12 -14.85
C LEU A 482 32.05 8.55 -13.51
N LYS A 483 33.28 8.11 -13.22
CA LYS A 483 34.13 8.64 -12.16
C LYS A 483 35.49 9.00 -12.76
N ASN A 484 35.96 10.24 -12.55
CA ASN A 484 37.20 10.73 -13.14
C ASN A 484 37.25 10.51 -14.67
N ASN A 485 36.14 10.76 -15.38
CA ASN A 485 35.94 10.58 -16.82
C ASN A 485 36.14 9.13 -17.33
N LYS A 486 36.08 8.14 -16.42
CA LYS A 486 36.13 6.71 -16.77
C LYS A 486 34.83 6.00 -16.39
N PRO A 487 34.37 5.01 -17.17
CA PRO A 487 33.23 4.18 -16.80
C PRO A 487 33.43 3.56 -15.39
N ALA A 488 32.48 3.77 -14.51
CA ALA A 488 32.45 3.25 -13.14
C ALA A 488 31.32 2.26 -12.91
N SER A 489 30.46 2.03 -13.92
CA SER A 489 29.42 0.99 -13.95
C SER A 489 29.31 0.39 -15.35
N ASP A 490 28.58 -0.73 -15.46
CA ASP A 490 28.07 -1.20 -16.74
C ASP A 490 26.97 -0.25 -17.23
N TYR A 491 26.65 -0.35 -18.54
CA TYR A 491 25.51 0.37 -19.09
C TYR A 491 24.20 -0.17 -18.51
N MET A 492 23.36 0.74 -18.02
CA MET A 492 21.99 0.48 -17.59
C MET A 492 21.00 1.08 -18.59
N ARG A 493 19.77 0.54 -18.63
CA ARG A 493 18.71 1.07 -19.48
C ARG A 493 18.25 2.43 -19.01
N GLY A 494 18.06 3.36 -19.96
CA GLY A 494 17.52 4.68 -19.72
C GLY A 494 16.67 5.17 -20.86
N PHE A 495 15.99 6.28 -20.62
CA PHE A 495 15.26 7.02 -21.64
C PHE A 495 15.64 8.49 -21.57
N LEU A 496 16.02 9.04 -22.71
CA LEU A 496 16.05 10.48 -22.92
C LEU A 496 14.62 10.94 -23.25
N ILE A 497 14.12 11.86 -22.46
CA ILE A 497 12.81 12.49 -22.63
C ILE A 497 13.07 13.88 -23.21
N PRO A 498 12.58 14.19 -24.43
CA PRO A 498 12.79 15.48 -25.04
C PRO A 498 12.11 16.60 -24.26
N GLU A 499 12.56 17.81 -24.43
CA GLU A 499 11.91 18.98 -23.87
C GLU A 499 10.49 19.15 -24.39
N MET A 500 9.61 19.66 -23.56
CA MET A 500 8.24 20.03 -23.94
C MET A 500 8.02 21.51 -23.65
N PRO A 501 8.31 22.39 -24.61
CA PRO A 501 8.22 23.85 -24.42
C PRO A 501 6.82 24.32 -24.03
N SER A 502 5.76 23.62 -24.49
CA SER A 502 4.36 23.93 -24.18
C SER A 502 3.99 23.84 -22.69
N VAL A 503 4.78 23.14 -21.89
CA VAL A 503 4.60 22.96 -20.44
C VAL A 503 5.86 23.34 -19.65
N GLU A 504 6.80 24.05 -20.29
CA GLU A 504 8.08 24.49 -19.69
C GLU A 504 8.87 23.34 -19.07
N GLN A 505 8.78 22.15 -19.64
CA GLN A 505 9.51 20.98 -19.17
C GLN A 505 10.81 20.83 -19.96
N PRO A 506 11.99 20.95 -19.32
CA PRO A 506 13.26 20.72 -19.98
C PRO A 506 13.46 19.25 -20.32
N ALA A 507 14.44 18.97 -21.19
CA ALA A 507 14.86 17.61 -21.47
C ALA A 507 15.31 16.90 -20.17
N THR A 508 14.97 15.61 -20.05
CA THR A 508 15.30 14.83 -18.84
C THR A 508 15.83 13.45 -19.19
N LEU A 509 16.63 12.88 -18.29
CA LEU A 509 17.09 11.51 -18.33
C LEU A 509 16.34 10.69 -17.27
N MET A 510 15.67 9.62 -17.70
CA MET A 510 15.06 8.64 -16.80
C MET A 510 15.90 7.36 -16.80
N THR A 511 16.21 6.85 -15.61
CA THR A 511 17.00 5.62 -15.42
C THR A 511 16.44 4.76 -14.31
N LEU A 512 16.96 3.53 -14.17
CA LEU A 512 16.74 2.74 -12.95
C LEU A 512 17.22 3.50 -11.71
N ASN A 513 16.62 3.24 -10.56
CA ASN A 513 17.08 3.79 -9.28
C ASN A 513 18.35 3.05 -8.82
N ALA A 514 19.50 3.37 -9.45
CA ALA A 514 20.77 2.67 -9.31
C ALA A 514 21.84 3.52 -8.60
N GLY A 515 21.43 4.35 -7.64
CA GLY A 515 22.38 5.15 -6.84
C GLY A 515 22.91 6.40 -7.54
N LEU A 516 22.36 6.81 -8.69
CA LEU A 516 22.64 8.09 -9.31
C LEU A 516 22.03 9.23 -8.47
N THR A 517 22.78 10.31 -8.33
CA THR A 517 22.38 11.50 -7.55
C THR A 517 22.60 12.76 -8.36
N VAL A 518 22.00 13.85 -7.91
CA VAL A 518 22.35 15.19 -8.41
C VAL A 518 23.86 15.40 -8.22
N GLY A 519 24.54 15.91 -9.25
CA GLY A 519 26.00 16.03 -9.29
C GLY A 519 26.72 14.84 -9.95
N SER A 520 26.03 13.72 -10.21
CA SER A 520 26.63 12.60 -10.96
C SER A 520 26.89 13.00 -12.42
N VAL A 521 28.03 12.55 -12.96
CA VAL A 521 28.34 12.61 -14.40
C VAL A 521 28.07 11.23 -14.99
N VAL A 522 27.28 11.18 -16.04
CA VAL A 522 26.93 9.93 -16.72
C VAL A 522 27.17 10.03 -18.21
N ARG A 523 27.57 8.92 -18.82
CA ARG A 523 27.63 8.76 -20.26
C ARG A 523 26.33 8.19 -20.77
N VAL A 524 25.69 8.90 -21.67
CA VAL A 524 24.53 8.42 -22.43
C VAL A 524 25.02 7.89 -23.75
N SER A 525 24.58 6.70 -24.12
CA SER A 525 24.94 6.05 -25.38
C SER A 525 23.70 5.60 -26.15
N GLN A 526 23.70 5.84 -27.45
CA GLN A 526 22.66 5.39 -28.37
C GLN A 526 23.28 4.95 -29.71
N TYR A 527 23.18 3.65 -30.00
CA TYR A 527 23.73 3.04 -31.20
C TYR A 527 25.21 3.37 -31.48
N GLY A 528 26.03 3.44 -30.40
CA GLY A 528 27.46 3.75 -30.46
C GLY A 528 27.81 5.22 -30.39
N GLU A 529 26.87 6.13 -30.54
CA GLU A 529 27.07 7.55 -30.26
C GLU A 529 26.99 7.83 -28.75
N THR A 530 27.88 8.64 -28.22
CA THR A 530 27.95 8.89 -26.77
C THR A 530 28.07 10.37 -26.46
N VAL A 531 27.38 10.80 -25.40
CA VAL A 531 27.49 12.14 -24.83
C VAL A 531 27.60 12.04 -23.32
N ASP A 532 28.51 12.80 -22.72
CA ASP A 532 28.68 12.89 -21.27
C ASP A 532 27.84 14.07 -20.74
N ILE A 533 26.97 13.79 -19.76
CA ILE A 533 26.04 14.76 -19.18
C ILE A 533 26.19 14.81 -17.65
N HIS A 534 25.92 15.97 -17.08
CA HIS A 534 25.88 16.22 -15.64
C HIS A 534 24.44 16.29 -15.16
N LEU A 535 24.07 15.50 -14.15
CA LEU A 535 22.74 15.48 -13.58
C LEU A 535 22.55 16.66 -12.63
N THR A 536 21.62 17.58 -12.95
CA THR A 536 21.51 18.87 -12.27
C THR A 536 20.38 18.91 -11.23
N LYS A 537 19.25 18.25 -11.51
CA LYS A 537 18.08 18.27 -10.62
C LYS A 537 17.30 16.97 -10.70
N LEU A 538 16.89 16.45 -9.54
CA LEU A 538 16.01 15.29 -9.45
C LEU A 538 14.55 15.71 -9.61
N VAL A 539 13.92 15.29 -10.70
CA VAL A 539 12.51 15.61 -11.05
C VAL A 539 11.53 14.63 -10.43
N LEU A 540 11.79 13.33 -10.65
CA LEU A 540 10.96 12.24 -10.15
C LEU A 540 11.86 11.15 -9.58
N SER A 541 11.40 10.52 -8.50
CA SER A 541 12.03 9.32 -7.97
C SER A 541 10.98 8.41 -7.37
N THR A 542 11.05 7.16 -7.72
CA THR A 542 10.27 6.06 -7.14
C THR A 542 11.24 4.98 -6.63
N GLN A 543 10.72 3.88 -6.15
CA GLN A 543 11.57 2.75 -5.78
C GLN A 543 12.23 2.08 -7.02
N SER A 544 11.64 2.20 -8.23
CA SER A 544 12.14 1.58 -9.45
C SER A 544 12.98 2.50 -10.33
N LEU A 545 12.71 3.79 -10.34
CA LEU A 545 13.32 4.74 -11.29
C LEU A 545 13.64 6.08 -10.66
N SER A 546 14.56 6.80 -11.31
CA SER A 546 14.84 8.22 -11.06
C SER A 546 14.89 8.97 -12.39
N GLN A 547 14.37 10.21 -12.40
CA GLN A 547 14.36 11.12 -13.54
C GLN A 547 15.07 12.41 -13.17
N PHE A 548 16.00 12.84 -13.99
CA PHE A 548 16.85 14.01 -13.72
C PHE A 548 16.79 15.01 -14.87
N GLU A 549 16.81 16.30 -14.55
CA GLU A 549 17.30 17.33 -15.48
C GLU A 549 18.81 17.19 -15.60
N PHE A 550 19.36 17.57 -16.75
CA PHE A 550 20.78 17.42 -17.03
C PHE A 550 21.34 18.56 -17.89
N GLU A 551 22.64 18.71 -17.91
CA GLU A 551 23.39 19.57 -18.80
C GLU A 551 24.55 18.80 -19.43
N PRO A 552 24.90 19.02 -20.73
CA PRO A 552 26.09 18.46 -21.33
C PRO A 552 27.36 18.91 -20.60
N VAL A 553 28.33 17.99 -20.41
CA VAL A 553 29.62 18.32 -19.75
C VAL A 553 30.46 19.26 -20.61
N HIS A 554 30.44 19.09 -21.93
CA HIS A 554 31.12 19.94 -22.88
C HIS A 554 30.11 20.84 -23.60
N LYS A 555 30.11 22.13 -23.26
CA LYS A 555 29.41 23.15 -24.05
C LYS A 555 30.38 23.60 -25.12
N THR A 556 30.04 23.43 -26.42
CA THR A 556 30.82 23.98 -27.53
C THR A 556 30.39 25.43 -27.75
N ASP A 557 31.36 26.35 -27.83
CA ASP A 557 31.13 27.80 -28.08
C ASP A 557 30.54 28.08 -29.49
N ASP A 558 30.52 27.08 -30.36
CA ASP A 558 30.16 27.22 -31.78
C ASP A 558 28.65 26.98 -32.08
N GLY A 559 27.77 27.00 -31.07
CA GLY A 559 26.33 26.81 -31.29
C GLY A 559 25.94 25.37 -31.68
N PHE A 560 26.84 24.44 -31.57
CA PHE A 560 26.56 23.00 -31.79
C PHE A 560 25.91 22.40 -30.54
N ASP A 561 24.72 21.83 -30.71
CA ASP A 561 24.08 21.08 -29.65
C ASP A 561 24.73 19.68 -29.53
N PRO A 562 25.46 19.37 -28.45
CA PRO A 562 26.09 18.07 -28.26
C PRO A 562 25.09 16.91 -28.23
N MET A 563 23.83 17.20 -27.91
CA MET A 563 22.75 16.21 -27.85
C MET A 563 22.08 15.98 -29.22
N ALA A 564 22.36 16.82 -30.21
CA ALA A 564 21.70 16.75 -31.52
C ALA A 564 21.83 15.38 -32.20
N SER A 565 22.95 14.69 -32.00
CA SER A 565 23.18 13.35 -32.56
C SER A 565 22.26 12.30 -31.93
N LEU A 566 21.92 12.45 -30.65
CA LEU A 566 21.02 11.54 -29.94
C LEU A 566 19.53 11.85 -30.20
N TRP A 567 19.20 13.10 -30.63
CA TRP A 567 17.82 13.47 -30.97
C TRP A 567 17.44 13.16 -32.44
N ARG A 568 18.41 13.21 -33.36
CA ARG A 568 18.15 13.12 -34.82
C ARG A 568 17.58 11.80 -35.34
N LYS A 569 17.56 10.74 -34.53
CA LYS A 569 17.04 9.43 -34.97
C LYS A 569 15.54 9.26 -34.88
N LEU A 570 14.78 10.32 -34.52
CA LEU A 570 13.31 10.31 -34.44
C LEU A 570 12.61 10.78 -35.73
N GLU A 571 13.33 11.23 -36.75
CA GLU A 571 12.75 11.78 -37.99
C GLU A 571 12.64 10.76 -39.15
N VAL A 572 12.63 9.45 -38.87
CA VAL A 572 12.43 8.41 -39.87
C VAL A 572 11.15 7.64 -39.67
#